data_3806eb39083da99f1f07d8e7dc06ed3c
#
_entry.id   3806eb39083da99f1f07d8e7dc06ed3c
#
_cell.length_a   1.000
_cell.length_b   1.000
_cell.length_c   1.000
_cell.angle_alpha   90.00
_cell.angle_beta   90.00
_cell.angle_gamma   90.00
#
_symmetry.space_group_name_H-M   'P 1'
#
loop_
_entity.id
_entity.type
_entity.pdbx_description
1 polymer ?
#
loop_
_entity_poly.entity_id
_entity_poly.type
_entity_poly.pdbx_seq_one_letter_code
_entity_poly.pdbx_strand_id
1 'polypeptide(L)'
;MPYSQFRLEQIKSEFGITLSEQFGLFAEIPEATYSPFLSETLEYNIPLALAINSEKSRSEMIVAPILIELRKQFDNRIGLFSGKDFTVDSLRGLNGFCDFLISKSPEQLIIEAPIIALVEAKII
;
A
#
# COMPACT_ATOMS: atom_id res chain seq x y z
N MET A 1 -21.14 -3.66 -3.94
CA MET A 1 -20.74 -3.05 -2.65
C MET A 1 -19.27 -2.70 -2.71
N PRO A 2 -18.88 -1.42 -2.57
CA PRO A 2 -17.46 -1.03 -2.61
C PRO A 2 -16.66 -1.67 -1.47
N TYR A 3 -15.34 -1.71 -1.63
CA TYR A 3 -14.45 -2.29 -0.61
C TYR A 3 -14.69 -1.72 0.79
N SER A 4 -14.99 -0.43 0.89
CA SER A 4 -15.19 0.26 2.16
C SER A 4 -16.42 -0.22 2.95
N GLN A 5 -17.32 -0.95 2.31
CA GLN A 5 -18.57 -1.43 2.91
C GLN A 5 -18.50 -2.89 3.38
N PHE A 6 -17.41 -3.59 3.08
CA PHE A 6 -17.25 -4.97 3.53
C PHE A 6 -16.93 -5.03 5.04
N ARG A 7 -17.52 -6.02 5.70
CA ARG A 7 -17.21 -6.37 7.08
C ARG A 7 -16.41 -7.68 7.09
N LEU A 8 -15.63 -7.88 8.14
CA LEU A 8 -14.77 -9.05 8.26
C LEU A 8 -15.55 -10.36 8.20
N GLU A 9 -16.68 -10.44 8.91
CA GLU A 9 -17.52 -11.63 8.91
C GLU A 9 -18.07 -11.93 7.51
N GLN A 10 -18.43 -10.88 6.79
CA GLN A 10 -18.93 -10.99 5.43
C GLN A 10 -17.86 -11.51 4.47
N ILE A 11 -16.64 -10.99 4.59
CA ILE A 11 -15.50 -11.42 3.78
C ILE A 11 -15.21 -12.91 4.01
N LYS A 12 -15.21 -13.33 5.26
CA LYS A 12 -14.99 -14.74 5.61
C LYS A 12 -16.04 -15.65 4.99
N SER A 13 -17.31 -15.27 5.09
CA SER A 13 -18.40 -16.12 4.59
C SER A 13 -18.52 -16.11 3.07
N GLU A 14 -18.36 -14.95 2.43
CA GLU A 14 -18.55 -14.83 0.97
C GLU A 14 -17.36 -15.34 0.16
N PHE A 15 -16.14 -15.15 0.67
CA PHE A 15 -14.92 -15.45 -0.08
C PHE A 15 -14.11 -16.60 0.49
N GLY A 16 -14.59 -17.24 1.55
CA GLY A 16 -13.91 -18.38 2.14
C GLY A 16 -12.53 -18.05 2.72
N ILE A 17 -12.32 -16.80 3.14
CA ILE A 17 -11.05 -16.34 3.69
C ILE A 17 -10.95 -16.75 5.16
N THR A 18 -9.80 -17.27 5.54
CA THR A 18 -9.48 -17.57 6.94
C THR A 18 -8.53 -16.53 7.51
N LEU A 19 -8.58 -16.33 8.83
CA LEU A 19 -7.71 -15.40 9.51
C LEU A 19 -6.56 -16.14 10.17
N SER A 20 -5.38 -15.56 10.12
CA SER A 20 -4.22 -16.01 10.88
C SER A 20 -3.78 -14.90 11.83
N GLU A 21 -3.74 -15.20 13.11
CA GLU A 21 -3.27 -14.28 14.16
C GLU A 21 -1.89 -14.69 14.67
N GLN A 22 -1.06 -15.19 13.77
CA GLN A 22 0.27 -15.65 14.11
C GLN A 22 1.13 -14.50 14.61
N PHE A 23 1.69 -14.67 15.80
CA PHE A 23 2.59 -13.71 16.41
C PHE A 23 3.95 -13.72 15.68
N GLY A 24 4.51 -12.55 15.45
CA GLY A 24 5.82 -12.44 14.82
C GLY A 24 5.87 -12.88 13.37
N LEU A 25 4.79 -12.64 12.59
CA LEU A 25 4.70 -13.07 11.20
C LEU A 25 5.89 -12.64 10.34
N PHE A 26 6.45 -11.44 10.60
CA PHE A 26 7.58 -10.91 9.85
C PHE A 26 8.91 -10.93 10.61
N ALA A 27 8.97 -11.65 11.75
CA ALA A 27 10.13 -11.62 12.64
C ALA A 27 11.41 -12.16 12.01
N GLU A 28 11.30 -13.12 11.08
CA GLU A 28 12.46 -13.75 10.42
C GLU A 28 12.87 -13.06 9.11
N ILE A 29 12.14 -12.02 8.69
CA ILE A 29 12.48 -11.27 7.49
C ILE A 29 13.63 -10.33 7.82
N PRO A 30 14.77 -10.39 7.08
CA PRO A 30 15.88 -9.49 7.34
C PRO A 30 15.50 -8.04 7.04
N GLU A 31 16.09 -7.12 7.81
CA GLU A 31 15.89 -5.69 7.58
C GLU A 31 16.45 -5.28 6.23
N ALA A 32 15.67 -4.48 5.49
CA ALA A 32 16.14 -3.88 4.25
C ALA A 32 16.93 -2.60 4.57
N THR A 33 17.96 -2.34 3.78
CA THR A 33 18.67 -1.07 3.83
C THR A 33 17.93 -0.02 3.00
N TYR A 34 18.16 1.24 3.30
CA TYR A 34 17.57 2.34 2.55
C TYR A 34 18.62 3.40 2.23
N SER A 35 18.37 4.19 1.19
CA SER A 35 19.33 5.16 0.70
C SER A 35 19.49 6.36 1.62
N PRO A 36 20.65 7.06 1.58
CA PRO A 36 20.79 8.35 2.26
C PRO A 36 19.77 9.38 1.79
N PHE A 37 19.36 9.33 0.52
CA PHE A 37 18.32 10.21 -0.02
C PHE A 37 16.99 10.01 0.71
N LEU A 38 16.57 8.77 0.91
CA LEU A 38 15.32 8.49 1.64
C LEU A 38 15.45 8.94 3.09
N SER A 39 16.56 8.64 3.73
CA SER A 39 16.81 9.04 5.13
C SER A 39 16.68 10.55 5.30
N GLU A 40 17.33 11.32 4.45
CA GLU A 40 17.27 12.79 4.49
C GLU A 40 15.86 13.30 4.22
N THR A 41 15.18 12.72 3.21
CA THR A 41 13.80 13.08 2.88
C THR A 41 12.86 12.86 4.07
N LEU A 42 12.93 11.71 4.71
CA LEU A 42 12.06 11.39 5.85
C LEU A 42 12.40 12.22 7.08
N GLU A 43 13.66 12.50 7.31
CA GLU A 43 14.08 13.36 8.44
C GLU A 43 13.44 14.75 8.35
N TYR A 44 13.33 15.29 7.14
CA TYR A 44 12.64 16.56 6.91
C TYR A 44 11.12 16.40 6.92
N ASN A 45 10.60 15.39 6.23
CA ASN A 45 9.16 15.27 5.95
C ASN A 45 8.34 14.79 7.15
N ILE A 46 8.88 13.93 8.00
CA ILE A 46 8.09 13.33 9.09
C ILE A 46 7.59 14.38 10.08
N PRO A 47 8.42 15.30 10.61
CA PRO A 47 7.90 16.33 11.51
C PRO A 47 6.83 17.20 10.86
N LEU A 48 7.00 17.54 9.58
CA LEU A 48 6.04 18.33 8.83
C LEU A 48 4.71 17.60 8.67
N ALA A 49 4.75 16.34 8.25
CA ALA A 49 3.54 15.55 8.05
C ALA A 49 2.77 15.36 9.36
N LEU A 50 3.47 15.12 10.46
CA LEU A 50 2.84 14.95 11.77
C LEU A 50 2.27 16.26 12.30
N ALA A 51 2.91 17.40 12.00
CA ALA A 51 2.39 18.71 12.39
C ALA A 51 1.08 19.03 11.66
N ILE A 52 0.99 18.73 10.37
CA ILE A 52 -0.25 18.86 9.60
C ILE A 52 -1.30 17.87 10.09
N ASN A 53 -0.91 16.64 10.38
CA ASN A 53 -1.73 15.57 10.93
C ASN A 53 -2.97 15.24 10.11
N SER A 54 -2.80 15.07 8.81
CA SER A 54 -3.85 14.57 7.92
C SER A 54 -3.43 13.24 7.31
N GLU A 55 -4.41 12.43 6.87
CA GLU A 55 -4.11 11.20 6.13
C GLU A 55 -3.33 11.54 4.85
N LYS A 56 -3.74 12.60 4.17
CA LYS A 56 -3.09 13.02 2.93
C LYS A 56 -1.64 13.43 3.14
N SER A 57 -1.32 14.18 4.20
CA SER A 57 0.07 14.56 4.48
C SER A 57 0.93 13.35 4.81
N ARG A 58 0.41 12.40 5.56
CA ARG A 58 1.12 11.16 5.85
C ARG A 58 1.34 10.34 4.59
N SER A 59 0.32 10.25 3.75
CA SER A 59 0.38 9.55 2.47
C SER A 59 1.45 10.13 1.54
N GLU A 60 1.41 11.45 1.33
CA GLU A 60 2.28 12.12 0.36
C GLU A 60 3.72 12.31 0.85
N MET A 61 3.90 12.58 2.14
CA MET A 61 5.19 13.00 2.68
C MET A 61 5.98 11.87 3.34
N ILE A 62 5.30 10.82 3.78
CA ILE A 62 5.95 9.68 4.45
C ILE A 62 5.84 8.43 3.59
N VAL A 63 4.62 8.00 3.28
CA VAL A 63 4.39 6.71 2.61
C VAL A 63 4.91 6.74 1.18
N ALA A 64 4.58 7.78 0.41
CA ALA A 64 4.97 7.88 -0.98
C ALA A 64 6.49 7.84 -1.18
N PRO A 65 7.30 8.61 -0.43
CA PRO A 65 8.76 8.50 -0.57
C PRO A 65 9.30 7.11 -0.28
N ILE A 66 8.75 6.41 0.71
CA ILE A 66 9.17 5.03 1.04
C ILE A 66 8.87 4.08 -0.12
N LEU A 67 7.68 4.18 -0.70
CA LEU A 67 7.28 3.30 -1.80
C LEU A 67 8.03 3.61 -3.10
N ILE A 68 8.36 4.87 -3.35
CA ILE A 68 9.20 5.25 -4.48
C ILE A 68 10.61 4.67 -4.32
N GLU A 69 11.17 4.73 -3.12
CA GLU A 69 12.46 4.08 -2.83
C GLU A 69 12.39 2.58 -3.09
N LEU A 70 11.30 1.94 -2.67
CA LEU A 70 11.10 0.52 -2.91
C LEU A 70 11.16 0.18 -4.40
N ARG A 71 10.49 0.96 -5.23
CA ARG A 71 10.51 0.77 -6.68
C ARG A 71 11.93 0.93 -7.25
N LYS A 72 12.69 1.90 -6.75
CA LYS A 72 14.08 2.08 -7.15
C LYS A 72 14.94 0.87 -6.78
N GLN A 73 14.75 0.31 -5.58
CA GLN A 73 15.51 -0.86 -5.13
C GLN A 73 15.21 -2.11 -5.95
N PHE A 74 14.03 -2.19 -6.55
CA PHE A 74 13.65 -3.26 -7.46
C PHE A 74 14.01 -2.95 -8.92
N ASP A 75 14.81 -1.90 -9.19
CA ASP A 75 15.24 -1.51 -10.53
C ASP A 75 14.06 -1.33 -11.49
N ASN A 76 12.98 -0.71 -11.01
CA ASN A 76 11.76 -0.45 -11.78
C ASN A 76 11.06 -1.72 -12.29
N ARG A 77 11.29 -2.86 -11.65
CA ARG A 77 10.67 -4.13 -12.04
C ARG A 77 9.28 -4.35 -11.45
N ILE A 78 8.85 -3.48 -10.57
CA ILE A 78 7.50 -3.50 -9.98
C ILE A 78 6.72 -2.27 -10.44
N GLY A 79 5.39 -2.41 -10.49
CA GLY A 79 4.50 -1.28 -10.73
C GLY A 79 4.10 -0.64 -9.41
N LEU A 80 4.06 0.68 -9.37
CA LEU A 80 3.60 1.45 -8.22
C LEU A 80 2.53 2.42 -8.69
N PHE A 81 1.35 2.31 -8.10
CA PHE A 81 0.20 3.15 -8.45
C PHE A 81 -0.29 3.90 -7.22
N SER A 82 -0.70 5.14 -7.43
CA SER A 82 -1.22 6.02 -6.40
C SER A 82 -2.56 6.58 -6.86
N GLY A 83 -3.59 6.44 -6.01
CA GLY A 83 -4.90 7.02 -6.28
C GLY A 83 -5.61 6.48 -7.52
N LYS A 84 -5.37 5.24 -7.89
CA LYS A 84 -6.00 4.59 -9.03
C LYS A 84 -7.21 3.76 -8.60
N ASP A 85 -8.22 3.72 -9.46
CA ASP A 85 -9.34 2.80 -9.30
C ASP A 85 -8.83 1.37 -9.46
N PHE A 86 -9.16 0.53 -8.48
CA PHE A 86 -8.81 -0.88 -8.49
C PHE A 86 -10.09 -1.70 -8.38
N THR A 87 -10.68 -2.00 -9.53
CA THR A 87 -11.89 -2.81 -9.61
C THR A 87 -11.54 -4.21 -10.11
N VAL A 88 -11.80 -5.20 -9.26
CA VAL A 88 -11.60 -6.62 -9.59
C VAL A 88 -12.87 -7.20 -10.17
N ASP A 89 -14.01 -6.98 -9.50
CA ASP A 89 -15.31 -7.50 -9.92
C ASP A 89 -16.41 -6.60 -9.35
N SER A 90 -16.92 -5.68 -10.18
CA SER A 90 -17.91 -4.72 -9.74
C SER A 90 -19.25 -5.36 -9.37
N LEU A 91 -19.59 -6.51 -9.98
CA LEU A 91 -20.83 -7.21 -9.66
C LEU A 91 -20.80 -7.83 -8.27
N ARG A 92 -19.61 -8.18 -7.77
CA ARG A 92 -19.41 -8.69 -6.43
C ARG A 92 -19.06 -7.60 -5.42
N GLY A 93 -19.07 -6.34 -5.84
CA GLY A 93 -18.71 -5.22 -4.99
C GLY A 93 -17.21 -5.03 -4.79
N LEU A 94 -16.37 -5.70 -5.55
CA LEU A 94 -14.92 -5.63 -5.44
C LEU A 94 -14.39 -4.45 -6.25
N ASN A 95 -14.69 -3.24 -5.80
CA ASN A 95 -14.30 -2.00 -6.44
C ASN A 95 -13.92 -0.93 -5.41
N GLY A 96 -13.13 0.03 -5.82
CA GLY A 96 -12.74 1.15 -4.99
C GLY A 96 -11.36 1.68 -5.36
N PHE A 97 -10.94 2.71 -4.63
CA PHE A 97 -9.63 3.32 -4.79
C PHE A 97 -8.74 2.88 -3.64
N CYS A 98 -7.46 2.67 -3.94
CA CYS A 98 -6.43 2.42 -2.94
C CYS A 98 -5.47 3.60 -2.92
N ASP A 99 -4.95 3.96 -1.74
CA ASP A 99 -3.93 5.01 -1.67
C ASP A 99 -2.72 4.61 -2.51
N PHE A 100 -2.22 3.39 -2.31
CA PHE A 100 -1.11 2.86 -3.10
C PHE A 100 -1.33 1.38 -3.39
N LEU A 101 -0.85 0.96 -4.56
CA LEU A 101 -0.93 -0.42 -5.00
C LEU A 101 0.40 -0.79 -5.65
N ILE A 102 0.92 -1.96 -5.30
CA ILE A 102 2.14 -2.49 -5.89
C ILE A 102 1.82 -3.75 -6.67
N SER A 103 2.20 -3.75 -7.94
CA SER A 103 2.04 -4.87 -8.86
C SER A 103 3.40 -5.51 -9.14
N LYS A 104 3.40 -6.79 -9.40
CA LYS A 104 4.62 -7.52 -9.79
C LYS A 104 5.08 -7.14 -11.22
N SER A 105 4.18 -6.63 -12.04
CA SER A 105 4.49 -6.18 -13.40
C SER A 105 5.15 -4.79 -13.38
N PRO A 106 6.16 -4.52 -14.23
CA PRO A 106 6.74 -3.18 -14.36
C PRO A 106 5.86 -2.17 -15.11
N GLU A 107 4.73 -2.62 -15.65
CA GLU A 107 3.81 -1.74 -16.38
C GLU A 107 3.24 -0.65 -15.50
N GLN A 108 3.28 0.61 -15.95
CA GLN A 108 2.81 1.77 -15.19
C GLN A 108 1.62 2.48 -15.85
N LEU A 109 1.27 2.16 -17.08
CA LEU A 109 0.13 2.80 -17.75
C LEU A 109 -1.19 2.17 -17.31
N ILE A 110 -1.18 0.88 -17.05
CA ILE A 110 -2.33 0.14 -16.55
C ILE A 110 -1.89 -0.77 -15.41
N ILE A 111 -2.85 -1.11 -14.53
CA ILE A 111 -2.57 -2.05 -13.44
C ILE A 111 -2.64 -3.47 -13.99
N GLU A 112 -1.53 -4.21 -13.89
CA GLU A 112 -1.47 -5.61 -14.29
C GLU A 112 -1.24 -6.51 -13.08
N ALA A 113 -1.96 -7.64 -13.06
CA ALA A 113 -1.79 -8.67 -12.02
C ALA A 113 -0.42 -9.37 -12.19
N PRO A 114 0.12 -9.97 -11.14
CA PRO A 114 -0.47 -10.04 -9.81
C PRO A 114 -0.21 -8.79 -8.96
N ILE A 115 -1.18 -8.48 -8.11
CA ILE A 115 -1.03 -7.43 -7.11
C ILE A 115 -0.36 -8.05 -5.90
N ILE A 116 0.73 -7.44 -5.42
CA ILE A 116 1.51 -7.98 -4.31
C ILE A 116 1.34 -7.20 -3.02
N ALA A 117 0.90 -5.95 -3.07
CA ALA A 117 0.65 -5.17 -1.87
C ALA A 117 -0.33 -4.03 -2.11
N LEU A 118 -1.13 -3.75 -1.10
CA LEU A 118 -1.99 -2.57 -1.01
C LEU A 118 -1.56 -1.80 0.24
N VAL A 119 -1.42 -0.49 0.13
CA VAL A 119 -1.00 0.37 1.24
C VAL A 119 -2.00 1.50 1.41
N GLU A 120 -2.46 1.68 2.63
CA GLU A 120 -3.39 2.73 3.00
C GLU A 120 -2.78 3.58 4.12
N ALA A 121 -2.81 4.89 3.96
CA ALA A 121 -2.40 5.81 5.02
C ALA A 121 -3.59 6.09 5.93
N LYS A 122 -3.35 6.09 7.24
CA LYS A 122 -4.40 6.33 8.24
C LYS A 122 -3.90 7.27 9.33
N ILE A 123 -4.85 7.98 9.94
CA ILE A 123 -4.64 8.69 11.21
C ILE A 123 -5.11 7.76 12.31
N ILE A 124 -4.25 7.59 13.30
CA ILE A 124 -4.58 6.77 14.48
C ILE A 124 -5.14 7.66 15.59
#